data_f56730c424f0fe1d54deea7b569913c6
#
_entry.id   f56730c424f0fe1d54deea7b569913c6
#
_cell.length_a   1.000
_cell.length_b   1.000
_cell.length_c   1.000
_cell.angle_alpha   90.00
_cell.angle_beta   90.00
_cell.angle_gamma   90.00
#
_symmetry.space_group_name_H-M   'P 1'
#
loop_
_entity.id
_entity.type
_entity.pdbx_description
1 polymer ?
#
loop_
_entity_poly.entity_id
_entity_poly.type
_entity_poly.pdbx_seq_one_letter_code
_entity_poly.pdbx_strand_id
1 'polypeptide(L)'
;MGFIDEIKAKAKSCKKTIVLPESEDIRTYEAAEAILKEGTANLVLIGSEEEIAKNKGDFDITGATIVDPATYEKTDEYVATLVELRKKKGMTEEQAREILLTNYLYYGVMMVKMKDADGMVSGACHSTADTLRPCLLYT
;
A
#
# COMPACT_ATOMS: atom_id res chain seq x y z
N MET A 1 -5.46 27.23 -16.14
CA MET A 1 -5.16 26.03 -15.34
C MET A 1 -4.81 26.43 -13.91
N GLY A 2 -5.37 25.72 -12.95
CA GLY A 2 -5.05 25.96 -11.55
C GLY A 2 -3.80 25.18 -11.11
N PHE A 3 -3.32 25.50 -9.92
CA PHE A 3 -2.17 24.84 -9.27
C PHE A 3 -2.33 23.30 -9.20
N ILE A 4 -3.53 22.82 -8.86
CA ILE A 4 -3.83 21.38 -8.81
C ILE A 4 -3.67 20.74 -10.18
N ASP A 5 -4.13 21.41 -11.24
CA ASP A 5 -4.01 20.88 -12.61
C ASP A 5 -2.54 20.78 -13.04
N GLU A 6 -1.71 21.72 -12.62
CA GLU A 6 -0.26 21.69 -12.88
C GLU A 6 0.40 20.52 -12.18
N ILE A 7 0.04 20.27 -10.91
CA ILE A 7 0.55 19.11 -10.13
C ILE A 7 0.12 17.80 -10.79
N LYS A 8 -1.14 17.68 -11.20
CA LYS A 8 -1.65 16.49 -11.88
C LYS A 8 -0.94 16.25 -13.21
N ALA A 9 -0.69 17.31 -13.98
CA ALA A 9 0.04 17.19 -15.25
C ALA A 9 1.47 16.70 -15.03
N LYS A 10 2.14 17.21 -13.99
CA LYS A 10 3.49 16.76 -13.62
C LYS A 10 3.48 15.29 -13.18
N ALA A 11 2.50 14.89 -12.38
CA ALA A 11 2.35 13.51 -11.95
C ALA A 11 2.16 12.55 -13.14
N LYS A 12 1.33 12.94 -14.11
CA LYS A 12 1.11 12.14 -15.32
C LYS A 12 2.38 11.97 -16.16
N SER A 13 3.24 12.99 -16.20
CA SER A 13 4.48 12.95 -16.97
C SER A 13 5.55 12.05 -16.32
N CYS A 14 5.39 11.72 -15.04
CA CYS A 14 6.36 10.99 -14.25
C CYS A 14 5.62 10.02 -13.30
N LYS A 15 4.81 9.12 -13.88
CA LYS A 15 3.96 8.22 -13.09
C LYS A 15 4.73 7.43 -12.05
N LYS A 16 4.28 7.55 -10.81
CA LYS A 16 4.83 6.79 -9.68
C LYS A 16 3.85 5.70 -9.26
N THR A 17 4.37 4.69 -8.61
CA THR A 17 3.58 3.60 -8.05
C THR A 17 3.27 3.89 -6.59
N ILE A 18 2.00 4.02 -6.28
CA ILE A 18 1.50 4.40 -4.94
C ILE A 18 0.69 3.23 -4.37
N VAL A 19 1.00 2.86 -3.13
CA VAL A 19 0.26 1.84 -2.40
C VAL A 19 -0.89 2.48 -1.63
N LEU A 20 -2.07 1.91 -1.77
CA LEU A 20 -3.25 2.25 -0.97
C LEU A 20 -3.59 1.03 -0.10
N PRO A 21 -3.12 0.99 1.17
CA PRO A 21 -3.20 -0.23 1.97
C PRO A 21 -4.56 -0.44 2.67
N GLU A 22 -5.40 0.56 2.72
CA GLU A 22 -6.66 0.52 3.49
C GLU A 22 -7.80 -0.06 2.65
N SER A 23 -7.67 -1.31 2.25
CA SER A 23 -8.61 -2.02 1.39
C SER A 23 -9.95 -2.38 2.05
N GLU A 24 -10.09 -2.13 3.34
CA GLU A 24 -11.36 -2.25 4.07
C GLU A 24 -12.25 -1.01 3.96
N ASP A 25 -11.71 0.13 3.54
CA ASP A 25 -12.45 1.40 3.47
C ASP A 25 -12.90 1.69 2.03
N ILE A 26 -14.20 1.90 1.84
CA ILE A 26 -14.79 2.17 0.51
C ILE A 26 -14.21 3.43 -0.14
N ARG A 27 -13.76 4.41 0.63
CA ARG A 27 -13.16 5.65 0.13
C ARG A 27 -11.85 5.38 -0.61
N THR A 28 -11.14 4.32 -0.25
CA THR A 28 -9.93 3.89 -0.95
C THR A 28 -10.24 3.54 -2.41
N TYR A 29 -11.33 2.85 -2.65
CA TYR A 29 -11.75 2.44 -3.99
C TYR A 29 -12.31 3.60 -4.81
N GLU A 30 -13.02 4.52 -4.15
CA GLU A 30 -13.48 5.76 -4.79
C GLU A 30 -12.28 6.58 -5.30
N ALA A 31 -11.28 6.76 -4.44
CA ALA A 31 -10.04 7.44 -4.82
C ALA A 31 -9.29 6.69 -5.91
N ALA A 32 -9.20 5.37 -5.81
CA ALA A 32 -8.52 4.54 -6.80
C ALA A 32 -9.16 4.68 -8.19
N GLU A 33 -10.47 4.62 -8.28
CA GLU A 33 -11.18 4.81 -9.55
C GLU A 33 -10.84 6.16 -10.17
N ALA A 34 -10.88 7.24 -9.40
CA ALA A 34 -10.58 8.58 -9.86
C ALA A 34 -9.13 8.70 -10.37
N ILE A 35 -8.18 8.17 -9.60
CA ILE A 35 -6.76 8.21 -9.95
C ILE A 35 -6.47 7.42 -11.22
N LEU A 36 -7.06 6.24 -11.35
CA LEU A 36 -6.88 5.40 -12.54
C LEU A 36 -7.47 6.05 -13.79
N LYS A 37 -8.64 6.68 -13.68
CA LYS A 37 -9.25 7.42 -14.78
C LYS A 37 -8.42 8.63 -15.19
N GLU A 38 -7.88 9.37 -14.24
CA GLU A 38 -7.04 10.52 -14.50
C GLU A 38 -5.63 10.15 -14.98
N GLY A 39 -5.17 8.95 -14.65
CA GLY A 39 -3.84 8.47 -15.05
C GLY A 39 -2.69 9.15 -14.32
N THR A 40 -2.89 9.63 -13.09
CA THR A 40 -1.90 10.37 -12.33
C THR A 40 -0.89 9.50 -11.61
N ALA A 41 -1.23 8.23 -11.35
CA ALA A 41 -0.33 7.28 -10.68
C ALA A 41 -0.67 5.85 -11.08
N ASN A 42 0.30 4.96 -10.88
CA ASN A 42 0.05 3.53 -10.86
C ASN A 42 -0.33 3.16 -9.43
N LEU A 43 -1.31 2.29 -9.26
CA LEU A 43 -1.82 1.93 -7.93
C LEU A 43 -1.56 0.47 -7.60
N VAL A 44 -1.22 0.24 -6.34
CA VAL A 44 -1.17 -1.09 -5.72
C VAL A 44 -2.19 -1.12 -4.59
N LEU A 45 -3.07 -2.10 -4.62
CA LEU A 45 -4.02 -2.39 -3.55
C LEU A 45 -3.58 -3.67 -2.85
N ILE A 46 -3.65 -3.69 -1.53
CA ILE A 46 -3.22 -4.83 -0.72
C ILE A 46 -4.43 -5.60 -0.21
N GLY A 47 -4.45 -6.89 -0.46
CA GLY A 47 -5.51 -7.80 -0.02
C GLY A 47 -5.70 -8.94 -1.01
N SER A 48 -6.54 -9.90 -0.65
CA SER A 48 -6.93 -10.97 -1.58
C SER A 48 -7.91 -10.41 -2.62
N GLU A 49 -7.98 -11.06 -3.76
CA GLU A 49 -8.93 -10.69 -4.81
C GLU A 49 -10.37 -10.76 -4.29
N GLU A 50 -10.68 -11.74 -3.45
CA GLU A 50 -12.01 -11.90 -2.85
C GLU A 50 -12.35 -10.74 -1.91
N GLU A 51 -11.42 -10.38 -1.04
CA GLU A 51 -11.57 -9.28 -0.10
C GLU A 51 -11.80 -7.96 -0.84
N ILE A 52 -11.00 -7.70 -1.85
CA ILE A 52 -11.09 -6.48 -2.64
C ILE A 52 -12.39 -6.44 -3.44
N ALA A 53 -12.76 -7.54 -4.07
CA ALA A 53 -14.02 -7.64 -4.81
C ALA A 53 -15.24 -7.40 -3.92
N LYS A 54 -15.19 -7.87 -2.67
CA LYS A 54 -16.25 -7.67 -1.68
C LYS A 54 -16.33 -6.21 -1.23
N ASN A 55 -15.19 -5.57 -1.00
CA ASN A 55 -15.12 -4.25 -0.37
C ASN A 55 -15.21 -3.08 -1.35
N LYS A 56 -14.89 -3.30 -2.62
CA LYS A 56 -14.84 -2.21 -3.61
C LYS A 56 -16.21 -1.67 -4.05
N GLY A 57 -17.28 -2.41 -3.79
CA GLY A 57 -18.60 -2.03 -4.27
C GLY A 57 -18.64 -1.94 -5.79
N ASP A 58 -19.22 -0.85 -6.31
CA ASP A 58 -19.36 -0.61 -7.74
C ASP A 58 -18.21 0.19 -8.36
N PHE A 59 -17.20 0.53 -7.58
CA PHE A 59 -16.06 1.29 -8.11
C PHE A 59 -15.21 0.43 -9.04
N ASP A 60 -14.75 1.03 -10.12
CA ASP A 60 -13.92 0.39 -11.14
C ASP A 60 -12.43 0.61 -10.83
N ILE A 61 -11.75 -0.46 -10.44
CA ILE A 61 -10.31 -0.43 -10.14
C ILE A 61 -9.47 -1.13 -11.21
N THR A 62 -10.01 -1.25 -12.43
CA THR A 62 -9.28 -1.85 -13.55
C THR A 62 -7.98 -1.07 -13.80
N GLY A 63 -6.87 -1.78 -13.86
CA GLY A 63 -5.54 -1.20 -14.01
C GLY A 63 -4.73 -1.12 -12.73
N ALA A 64 -5.37 -1.27 -11.55
CA ALA A 64 -4.63 -1.39 -10.30
C ALA A 64 -3.98 -2.77 -10.19
N THR A 65 -2.81 -2.81 -9.57
CA THR A 65 -2.14 -4.08 -9.21
C THR A 65 -2.65 -4.52 -7.83
N ILE A 66 -3.09 -5.76 -7.73
CA ILE A 66 -3.53 -6.34 -6.46
C ILE A 66 -2.40 -7.21 -5.93
N VAL A 67 -1.98 -6.95 -4.70
CA VAL A 67 -0.95 -7.72 -4.01
C VAL A 67 -1.59 -8.38 -2.78
N ASP A 68 -1.67 -9.70 -2.82
CA ASP A 68 -2.13 -10.51 -1.69
C ASP A 68 -0.91 -10.95 -0.87
N PRO A 69 -0.76 -10.46 0.38
CA PRO A 69 0.37 -10.83 1.21
C PRO A 69 0.59 -12.34 1.37
N ALA A 70 -0.49 -13.11 1.33
CA ALA A 70 -0.41 -14.57 1.50
C ALA A 70 0.21 -15.29 0.30
N THR A 71 0.11 -14.72 -0.89
CA THR A 71 0.53 -15.38 -2.13
C THR A 71 1.60 -14.63 -2.92
N TYR A 72 1.90 -13.38 -2.55
CA TYR A 72 2.88 -12.59 -3.28
C TYR A 72 4.28 -13.19 -3.16
N GLU A 73 4.97 -13.31 -4.29
CA GLU A 73 6.28 -13.95 -4.37
C GLU A 73 7.37 -13.33 -3.49
N LYS A 74 7.24 -12.03 -3.18
CA LYS A 74 8.22 -11.29 -2.38
C LYS A 74 7.92 -11.26 -0.88
N THR A 75 6.82 -11.86 -0.44
CA THR A 75 6.44 -11.83 0.98
C THR A 75 7.53 -12.41 1.88
N ASP A 76 8.14 -13.52 1.49
CA ASP A 76 9.22 -14.13 2.29
C ASP A 76 10.43 -13.21 2.42
N GLU A 77 10.77 -12.48 1.37
CA GLU A 77 11.84 -11.47 1.39
C GLU A 77 11.49 -10.32 2.32
N TYR A 78 10.24 -9.88 2.31
CA TYR A 78 9.76 -8.83 3.22
C TYR A 78 9.81 -9.28 4.68
N VAL A 79 9.43 -10.53 4.94
CA VAL A 79 9.53 -11.13 6.29
C VAL A 79 10.98 -11.11 6.79
N ALA A 80 11.90 -11.58 5.97
CA ALA A 80 13.32 -11.61 6.32
C ALA A 80 13.86 -10.21 6.60
N THR A 81 13.50 -9.24 5.77
CA THR A 81 13.94 -7.86 5.93
C THR A 81 13.34 -7.22 7.19
N LEU A 82 12.07 -7.48 7.49
CA LEU A 82 11.44 -6.97 8.70
C LEU A 82 12.10 -7.53 9.96
N VAL A 83 12.44 -8.82 9.97
CA VAL A 83 13.18 -9.45 11.05
C VAL A 83 14.52 -8.74 11.28
N GLU A 84 15.25 -8.47 10.21
CA GLU A 84 16.55 -7.79 10.28
C GLU A 84 16.40 -6.36 10.82
N LEU A 85 15.39 -5.61 10.34
CA LEU A 85 15.12 -4.24 10.79
C LEU A 85 14.71 -4.16 12.27
N ARG A 86 14.08 -5.20 12.79
CA ARG A 86 13.59 -5.27 14.17
C ARG A 86 14.38 -6.24 15.04
N LYS A 87 15.55 -6.64 14.60
CA LYS A 87 16.43 -7.58 15.31
C LYS A 87 16.71 -7.16 16.76
N LYS A 88 16.99 -5.88 16.97
CA LYS A 88 17.28 -5.33 18.31
C LYS A 88 16.08 -5.40 19.25
N LYS A 89 14.86 -5.51 18.71
CA LYS A 89 13.62 -5.65 19.48
C LYS A 89 13.20 -7.10 19.67
N GLY A 90 14.02 -8.04 19.20
CA GLY A 90 13.76 -9.47 19.36
C GLY A 90 12.65 -10.01 18.48
N MET A 91 12.36 -9.38 17.36
CA MET A 91 11.31 -9.85 16.45
C MET A 91 11.69 -11.18 15.83
N THR A 92 10.80 -12.18 15.93
CA THR A 92 10.97 -13.49 15.31
C THR A 92 10.37 -13.51 13.91
N GLU A 93 10.75 -14.51 13.11
CA GLU A 93 10.18 -14.69 11.76
C GLU A 93 8.66 -14.89 11.81
N GLU A 94 8.16 -15.66 12.79
CA GLU A 94 6.72 -15.88 12.97
C GLU A 94 5.97 -14.58 13.25
N GLN A 95 6.52 -13.75 14.13
CA GLN A 95 5.94 -12.44 14.46
C GLN A 95 5.92 -11.51 13.25
N ALA A 96 7.02 -11.47 12.50
CA ALA A 96 7.12 -10.65 11.30
C ALA A 96 6.11 -11.09 10.24
N ARG A 97 5.99 -12.39 10.02
CA ARG A 97 5.04 -12.95 9.05
C ARG A 97 3.60 -12.64 9.46
N GLU A 98 3.27 -12.82 10.72
CA GLU A 98 1.93 -12.48 11.23
C GLU A 98 1.59 -11.01 11.02
N ILE A 99 2.51 -10.11 11.34
CA ILE A 99 2.32 -8.67 11.13
C ILE A 99 2.05 -8.37 9.66
N LEU A 100 2.87 -8.90 8.75
CA LEU A 100 2.74 -8.63 7.33
C LEU A 100 1.47 -9.22 6.72
N LEU A 101 1.01 -10.36 7.21
CA LEU A 101 -0.21 -11.00 6.72
C LEU A 101 -1.48 -10.34 7.26
N THR A 102 -1.42 -9.68 8.40
CA THR A 102 -2.60 -9.13 9.08
C THR A 102 -2.64 -7.60 9.10
N ASN A 103 -1.52 -6.93 8.90
CA ASN A 103 -1.45 -5.47 8.93
C ASN A 103 -0.93 -4.93 7.60
N TYR A 104 -1.84 -4.47 6.75
CA TYR A 104 -1.51 -4.00 5.42
C TYR A 104 -0.73 -2.68 5.39
N LEU A 105 -0.80 -1.88 6.46
CA LEU A 105 0.04 -0.68 6.59
C LEU A 105 1.52 -1.07 6.65
N TYR A 106 1.86 -2.07 7.45
CA TYR A 106 3.22 -2.60 7.50
C TYR A 106 3.64 -3.20 6.16
N TYR A 107 2.73 -3.91 5.51
CA TYR A 107 3.03 -4.50 4.21
C TYR A 107 3.32 -3.43 3.16
N GLY A 108 2.49 -2.40 3.11
CA GLY A 108 2.69 -1.28 2.19
C GLY A 108 4.00 -0.54 2.43
N VAL A 109 4.34 -0.32 3.70
CA VAL A 109 5.63 0.29 4.08
C VAL A 109 6.80 -0.58 3.62
N MET A 110 6.70 -1.90 3.76
CA MET A 110 7.76 -2.80 3.28
C MET A 110 7.90 -2.75 1.75
N MET A 111 6.80 -2.61 1.01
CA MET A 111 6.86 -2.41 -0.45
C MET A 111 7.65 -1.16 -0.81
N VAL A 112 7.43 -0.05 -0.08
CA VAL A 112 8.18 1.19 -0.29
C VAL A 112 9.64 1.03 0.12
N LYS A 113 9.89 0.41 1.26
CA LYS A 113 11.25 0.13 1.77
C LYS A 113 12.06 -0.69 0.78
N MET A 114 11.43 -1.71 0.17
CA MET A 114 12.07 -2.61 -0.78
C MET A 114 12.07 -2.07 -2.22
N LYS A 115 11.57 -0.85 -2.42
CA LYS A 115 11.52 -0.16 -3.72
C LYS A 115 10.61 -0.84 -4.76
N ASP A 116 9.64 -1.61 -4.29
CA ASP A 116 8.60 -2.19 -5.14
C ASP A 116 7.43 -1.20 -5.36
N ALA A 117 7.41 -0.14 -4.57
CA ALA A 117 6.53 1.00 -4.75
C ALA A 117 7.28 2.28 -4.41
N ASP A 118 6.81 3.41 -4.91
CA ASP A 118 7.45 4.72 -4.70
C ASP A 118 6.93 5.45 -3.47
N GLY A 119 5.69 5.16 -3.07
CA GLY A 119 5.09 5.79 -1.90
C GLY A 119 3.80 5.09 -1.48
N MET A 120 3.25 5.52 -0.35
CA MET A 120 2.03 4.99 0.22
C MET A 120 1.17 6.14 0.72
N VAL A 121 -0.13 6.09 0.46
CA VAL A 121 -1.12 7.05 1.00
C VAL A 121 -2.08 6.29 1.90
N SER A 122 -2.23 6.76 3.12
CA SER A 122 -3.01 6.10 4.17
C SER A 122 -3.58 7.13 5.14
N GLY A 123 -4.45 6.70 6.04
CA GLY A 123 -5.03 7.55 7.09
C GLY A 123 -6.54 7.69 7.01
N ALA A 124 -7.21 6.93 6.13
CA ALA A 124 -8.67 6.99 5.99
C ALA A 124 -9.39 6.37 7.19
N CYS A 125 -8.89 5.24 7.71
CA CYS A 125 -9.57 4.46 8.74
C CYS A 125 -8.66 3.99 9.88
N HIS A 126 -7.43 4.49 9.95
CA HIS A 126 -6.47 4.17 11.01
C HIS A 126 -6.07 5.41 11.79
N SER A 127 -5.66 5.23 13.05
CA SER A 127 -5.15 6.32 13.86
C SER A 127 -3.83 6.85 13.31
N THR A 128 -3.46 8.06 13.71
CA THR A 128 -2.16 8.65 13.36
C THR A 128 -1.00 7.75 13.80
N ALA A 129 -1.07 7.21 15.02
CA ALA A 129 -0.02 6.32 15.55
C ALA A 129 0.09 5.03 14.72
N ASP A 130 -1.04 4.41 14.37
CA ASP A 130 -1.05 3.17 13.59
C ASP A 130 -0.52 3.38 12.17
N THR A 131 -0.74 4.56 11.61
CA THR A 131 -0.25 4.92 10.28
C THR A 131 1.24 5.26 10.30
N LEU A 132 1.70 6.03 11.29
CA LEU A 132 3.09 6.51 11.35
C LEU A 132 4.08 5.48 11.90
N ARG A 133 3.65 4.59 12.80
CA ARG A 133 4.55 3.60 13.39
C ARG A 133 5.25 2.72 12.36
N PRO A 134 4.56 2.17 11.36
CA PRO A 134 5.23 1.41 10.30
C PRO A 134 6.25 2.25 9.51
N CYS A 135 6.00 3.55 9.35
CA CYS A 135 6.88 4.44 8.58
C CYS A 135 8.29 4.56 9.17
N LEU A 136 8.48 4.20 10.44
CA LEU A 136 9.81 4.18 11.07
C LEU A 136 10.73 3.12 10.44
N LEU A 137 10.19 2.17 9.67
CA LEU A 137 10.98 1.12 9.04
C LEU A 137 11.87 1.63 7.92
N TYR A 138 11.54 2.75 7.28
CA TYR A 138 12.35 3.29 6.20
C TYR A 138 13.02 4.64 6.50
N THR A 139 13.06 5.00 7.75
CA THR A 139 13.78 6.21 8.18
C THR A 139 15.13 5.90 8.82
#